data_d88f9cbaec0492fae33c0fabcd02d9a1
#
_entry.id   d88f9cbaec0492fae33c0fabcd02d9a1
#
_cell.length_a   1.000
_cell.length_b   1.000
_cell.length_c   1.000
_cell.angle_alpha   90.00
_cell.angle_beta   90.00
_cell.angle_gamma   90.00
#
_symmetry.space_group_name_H-M   'P 1'
#
loop_
_entity.id
_entity.type
_entity.pdbx_description
1 polymer ?
#
loop_
_entity_poly.entity_id
_entity_poly.type
_entity_poly.pdbx_seq_one_letter_code
_entity_poly.pdbx_strand_id
1 'polypeptide(L)'
;MDDVKIVSYNYKISDLKYRINNLVPKNTCQKIIEVFEKYPELNSTESSYKFKTKKREVDNFTCLNLSQITNPNNDIIYALNESKKYISIMITNYVLYIKSKKISPDFNDCLIKSTDNIRILKYNVGQCIKDHTDVDPAIRASCTLNLNENYEGGEFRFFNGQIKEIFTTGDAMMFPAEPIWIHGTEPITKG
;
A
#
# COMPACT_ATOMS: atom_id res chain seq x y z
N MET A 1 -26.05 -14.07 -36.06
CA MET A 1 -25.50 -14.04 -34.69
C MET A 1 -24.06 -14.44 -34.83
N ASP A 2 -23.16 -13.46 -34.75
CA ASP A 2 -21.74 -13.73 -34.86
C ASP A 2 -21.30 -14.47 -33.59
N ASP A 3 -20.59 -15.59 -33.80
CA ASP A 3 -20.05 -16.41 -32.71
C ASP A 3 -19.15 -15.55 -31.82
N VAL A 4 -19.59 -15.28 -30.60
CA VAL A 4 -18.78 -14.60 -29.59
C VAL A 4 -17.63 -15.55 -29.25
N LYS A 5 -16.44 -15.28 -29.83
CA LYS A 5 -15.22 -15.97 -29.44
C LYS A 5 -14.85 -15.57 -27.99
N ILE A 6 -15.13 -16.48 -27.07
CA ILE A 6 -14.62 -16.35 -25.69
C ILE A 6 -13.11 -16.59 -25.74
N VAL A 7 -12.33 -15.52 -25.65
CA VAL A 7 -10.87 -15.62 -25.49
C VAL A 7 -10.61 -15.87 -24.01
N SER A 8 -10.22 -17.10 -23.66
CA SER A 8 -9.78 -17.40 -22.29
C SER A 8 -8.34 -16.90 -22.10
N TYR A 9 -8.15 -15.98 -21.20
CA TYR A 9 -6.81 -15.56 -20.76
C TYR A 9 -6.41 -16.38 -19.52
N ASN A 10 -5.24 -17.01 -19.55
CA ASN A 10 -4.68 -17.77 -18.41
C ASN A 10 -4.01 -16.86 -17.36
N TYR A 11 -4.63 -15.72 -17.01
CA TYR A 11 -4.14 -14.84 -15.97
C TYR A 11 -4.90 -15.07 -14.66
N LYS A 12 -4.14 -15.16 -13.56
CA LYS A 12 -4.71 -15.09 -12.22
C LYS A 12 -4.78 -13.63 -11.80
N ILE A 13 -5.80 -13.25 -11.05
CA ILE A 13 -5.91 -11.91 -10.49
C ILE A 13 -4.66 -11.53 -9.67
N SER A 14 -4.06 -12.50 -8.96
CA SER A 14 -2.82 -12.33 -8.22
C SER A 14 -1.62 -11.90 -9.07
N ASP A 15 -1.67 -12.13 -10.40
CA ASP A 15 -0.61 -11.73 -11.32
C ASP A 15 -0.60 -10.22 -11.59
N LEU A 16 -1.61 -9.50 -11.12
CA LEU A 16 -1.67 -8.04 -11.23
C LEU A 16 -1.00 -7.31 -10.06
N LYS A 17 -0.59 -8.00 -9.01
CA LYS A 17 0.25 -7.43 -7.96
C LYS A 17 1.72 -7.61 -8.32
N TYR A 18 2.54 -6.64 -7.91
CA TYR A 18 3.98 -6.67 -8.16
C TYR A 18 4.73 -6.33 -6.87
N ARG A 19 5.73 -7.14 -6.54
CA ARG A 19 6.56 -6.97 -5.34
C ARG A 19 8.03 -6.83 -5.71
N ILE A 20 8.71 -5.95 -5.01
CA ILE A 20 10.18 -5.84 -5.03
C ILE A 20 10.67 -6.02 -3.59
N ASN A 21 11.50 -7.03 -3.38
CA ASN A 21 12.12 -7.26 -2.07
C ASN A 21 13.30 -6.32 -1.87
N ASN A 22 13.46 -5.82 -0.64
CA ASN A 22 14.57 -4.93 -0.24
C ASN A 22 14.74 -3.69 -1.15
N LEU A 23 13.63 -3.13 -1.65
CA LEU A 23 13.66 -1.92 -2.47
C LEU A 23 14.19 -0.73 -1.68
N VAL A 24 13.72 -0.57 -0.44
CA VAL A 24 14.10 0.53 0.44
C VAL A 24 15.26 0.07 1.34
N PRO A 25 16.42 0.75 1.34
CA PRO A 25 17.51 0.39 2.24
C PRO A 25 17.09 0.44 3.71
N LYS A 26 17.56 -0.51 4.53
CA LYS A 26 17.19 -0.62 5.95
C LYS A 26 17.48 0.67 6.74
N ASN A 27 18.58 1.36 6.44
CA ASN A 27 18.91 2.64 7.07
C ASN A 27 17.92 3.77 6.70
N THR A 28 17.37 3.75 5.48
CA THR A 28 16.33 4.69 5.05
C THR A 28 15.01 4.38 5.77
N CYS A 29 14.62 3.09 5.86
CA CYS A 29 13.45 2.67 6.62
C CYS A 29 13.55 3.13 8.08
N GLN A 30 14.70 2.91 8.72
CA GLN A 30 14.95 3.31 10.10
C GLN A 30 14.80 4.82 10.29
N LYS A 31 15.38 5.64 9.39
CA LYS A 31 15.24 7.10 9.45
C LYS A 31 13.80 7.58 9.27
N ILE A 32 13.02 6.94 8.41
CA ILE A 32 11.60 7.25 8.24
C ILE A 32 10.81 6.93 9.53
N ILE A 33 11.11 5.80 10.19
CA ILE A 33 10.53 5.44 11.50
C ILE A 33 10.90 6.50 12.55
N GLU A 34 12.17 6.91 12.63
CA GLU A 34 12.63 7.93 13.56
C GLU A 34 11.89 9.26 13.38
N VAL A 35 11.62 9.66 12.14
CA VAL A 35 10.79 10.85 11.86
C VAL A 35 9.37 10.68 12.40
N PHE A 36 8.74 9.52 12.20
CA PHE A 36 7.42 9.23 12.73
C PHE A 36 7.37 9.32 14.26
N GLU A 37 8.35 8.72 14.94
CA GLU A 37 8.40 8.69 16.41
C GLU A 37 8.79 10.05 17.03
N LYS A 38 9.52 10.89 16.30
CA LYS A 38 9.97 12.19 16.76
C LYS A 38 8.86 13.24 16.83
N TYR A 39 7.80 13.10 16.04
CA TYR A 39 6.72 14.08 15.90
C TYR A 39 5.34 13.49 16.22
N PRO A 40 5.12 12.98 17.46
CA PRO A 40 3.85 12.32 17.82
C PRO A 40 2.65 13.28 17.75
N GLU A 41 2.87 14.59 17.89
CA GLU A 41 1.84 15.63 17.79
C GLU A 41 1.27 15.80 16.38
N LEU A 42 1.99 15.32 15.35
CA LEU A 42 1.53 15.33 13.97
C LEU A 42 0.75 14.06 13.60
N ASN A 43 0.73 13.07 14.49
CA ASN A 43 0.08 11.80 14.27
C ASN A 43 -1.43 11.90 14.56
N SER A 44 -2.21 11.19 13.77
CA SER A 44 -3.64 11.00 13.98
C SER A 44 -3.95 9.53 14.26
N THR A 45 -5.07 9.28 14.94
CA THR A 45 -5.63 7.94 15.06
C THR A 45 -6.60 7.73 13.91
N GLU A 46 -6.37 6.71 13.09
CA GLU A 46 -7.27 6.37 12.00
C GLU A 46 -8.07 5.09 12.33
N SER A 47 -9.22 4.96 11.68
CA SER A 47 -10.08 3.79 11.78
C SER A 47 -10.56 3.39 10.41
N SER A 48 -10.62 2.09 10.13
CA SER A 48 -11.25 1.60 8.91
C SER A 48 -12.77 1.73 8.96
N TYR A 49 -13.36 1.95 7.79
CA TYR A 49 -14.80 2.15 7.65
C TYR A 49 -15.50 0.85 7.24
N LYS A 50 -16.42 0.35 8.09
CA LYS A 50 -17.28 -0.78 7.70
C LYS A 50 -18.46 -0.30 6.87
N PHE A 51 -18.47 -0.64 5.60
CA PHE A 51 -19.50 -0.26 4.62
C PHE A 51 -20.92 -0.70 5.03
N LYS A 52 -21.09 -1.84 5.72
CA LYS A 52 -22.41 -2.42 6.03
C LYS A 52 -23.12 -1.82 7.25
N THR A 53 -22.43 -1.21 8.18
CA THR A 53 -23.04 -0.79 9.47
C THR A 53 -23.05 0.71 9.69
N LYS A 54 -22.41 1.52 8.82
CA LYS A 54 -22.16 2.95 9.03
C LYS A 54 -21.50 3.28 10.40
N LYS A 55 -21.03 2.29 11.12
CA LYS A 55 -20.26 2.45 12.35
C LYS A 55 -18.77 2.41 11.98
N ARG A 56 -18.04 3.46 12.38
CA ARG A 56 -16.58 3.39 12.42
C ARG A 56 -16.22 2.32 13.45
N GLU A 57 -15.74 1.17 12.99
CA GLU A 57 -15.01 0.28 13.87
C GLU A 57 -13.62 0.86 14.05
N VAL A 58 -13.30 1.15 15.28
CA VAL A 58 -12.05 1.82 15.64
C VAL A 58 -10.93 0.79 15.58
N ASP A 59 -10.32 0.66 14.40
CA ASP A 59 -9.02 0.01 14.28
C ASP A 59 -8.01 1.10 14.62
N ASN A 60 -7.71 1.24 15.89
CA ASN A 60 -6.91 2.34 16.43
C ASN A 60 -5.43 2.26 16.00
N PHE A 61 -5.14 2.34 14.71
CA PHE A 61 -3.75 2.49 14.27
C PHE A 61 -3.38 3.98 14.16
N THR A 62 -2.09 4.26 14.29
CA THR A 62 -1.57 5.62 14.23
C THR A 62 -1.09 5.94 12.82
N CYS A 63 -1.40 7.15 12.35
CA CYS A 63 -1.07 7.62 11.00
C CYS A 63 -0.37 8.97 11.04
N LEU A 64 0.74 9.10 10.31
CA LEU A 64 1.36 10.37 9.95
C LEU A 64 1.16 10.59 8.45
N ASN A 65 0.31 11.54 8.08
CA ASN A 65 0.08 11.86 6.68
C ASN A 65 1.07 12.92 6.19
N LEU A 66 2.17 12.45 5.60
CA LEU A 66 3.26 13.32 5.12
C LEU A 66 2.80 14.30 4.03
N SER A 67 1.79 13.93 3.23
CA SER A 67 1.28 14.75 2.13
C SER A 67 0.39 15.91 2.59
N GLN A 68 -0.11 15.87 3.82
CA GLN A 68 -1.03 16.87 4.35
C GLN A 68 -0.40 17.85 5.33
N ILE A 69 0.88 17.67 5.68
CA ILE A 69 1.55 18.57 6.63
C ILE A 69 1.82 19.90 5.96
N THR A 70 1.24 20.95 6.51
CA THR A 70 1.53 22.33 6.14
C THR A 70 2.80 22.81 6.84
N ASN A 71 3.71 23.45 6.09
CA ASN A 71 5.00 23.93 6.60
C ASN A 71 5.90 22.82 7.19
N PRO A 72 6.19 21.76 6.41
CA PRO A 72 7.00 20.64 6.89
C PRO A 72 8.43 21.09 7.19
N ASN A 73 8.99 20.60 8.30
CA ASN A 73 10.41 20.76 8.61
C ASN A 73 11.29 19.81 7.78
N ASN A 74 12.62 19.93 7.92
CA ASN A 74 13.57 19.16 7.13
C ASN A 74 13.43 17.63 7.31
N ASP A 75 13.07 17.15 8.49
CA ASP A 75 12.88 15.72 8.76
C ASP A 75 11.65 15.19 8.01
N ILE A 76 10.54 15.91 8.06
CA ILE A 76 9.31 15.58 7.31
C ILE A 76 9.56 15.63 5.81
N ILE A 77 10.28 16.65 5.32
CA ILE A 77 10.67 16.78 3.92
C ILE A 77 11.52 15.57 3.50
N TYR A 78 12.47 15.15 4.34
CA TYR A 78 13.30 13.98 4.10
C TYR A 78 12.43 12.71 3.98
N ALA A 79 11.56 12.42 4.95
CA ALA A 79 10.70 11.25 4.94
C ALA A 79 9.77 11.23 3.72
N LEU A 80 9.19 12.38 3.36
CA LEU A 80 8.34 12.52 2.18
C LEU A 80 9.13 12.27 0.89
N ASN A 81 10.32 12.86 0.74
CA ASN A 81 11.12 12.73 -0.48
C ASN A 81 11.66 11.30 -0.68
N GLU A 82 12.15 10.65 0.39
CA GLU A 82 12.58 9.26 0.31
C GLU A 82 11.41 8.33 -0.01
N SER A 83 10.25 8.52 0.61
CA SER A 83 9.04 7.75 0.27
C SER A 83 8.66 7.94 -1.19
N LYS A 84 8.60 9.18 -1.69
CA LYS A 84 8.30 9.50 -3.10
C LYS A 84 9.29 8.84 -4.06
N LYS A 85 10.57 8.86 -3.73
CA LYS A 85 11.64 8.26 -4.55
C LYS A 85 11.39 6.76 -4.75
N TYR A 86 11.17 6.00 -3.68
CA TYR A 86 10.97 4.55 -3.78
C TYR A 86 9.60 4.18 -4.37
N ILE A 87 8.55 4.95 -4.08
CA ILE A 87 7.26 4.79 -4.75
C ILE A 87 7.40 5.04 -6.25
N SER A 88 8.15 6.04 -6.70
CA SER A 88 8.38 6.32 -8.12
C SER A 88 9.12 5.17 -8.82
N ILE A 89 10.12 4.58 -8.15
CA ILE A 89 10.80 3.37 -8.65
C ILE A 89 9.79 2.22 -8.76
N MET A 90 8.94 2.05 -7.74
CA MET A 90 7.91 1.01 -7.73
C MET A 90 6.90 1.20 -8.86
N ILE A 91 6.42 2.43 -9.11
CA ILE A 91 5.52 2.76 -10.21
C ILE A 91 6.13 2.38 -11.56
N THR A 92 7.38 2.78 -11.79
CA THR A 92 8.07 2.49 -13.06
C THR A 92 8.15 0.98 -13.30
N ASN A 93 8.58 0.21 -12.30
CA ASN A 93 8.69 -1.24 -12.41
C ASN A 93 7.33 -1.92 -12.54
N TYR A 94 6.32 -1.45 -11.82
CA TYR A 94 4.96 -1.97 -11.91
C TYR A 94 4.36 -1.77 -13.30
N VAL A 95 4.49 -0.58 -13.88
CA VAL A 95 4.02 -0.29 -15.24
C VAL A 95 4.70 -1.20 -16.26
N LEU A 96 6.04 -1.37 -16.17
CA LEU A 96 6.79 -2.28 -17.05
C LEU A 96 6.33 -3.73 -16.87
N TYR A 97 6.11 -4.15 -15.64
CA TYR A 97 5.62 -5.48 -15.32
C TYR A 97 4.25 -5.76 -15.94
N ILE A 98 3.27 -4.86 -15.74
CA ILE A 98 1.92 -5.03 -16.30
C ILE A 98 1.96 -5.03 -17.84
N LYS A 99 2.76 -4.15 -18.45
CA LYS A 99 2.99 -4.15 -19.91
C LYS A 99 3.53 -5.49 -20.40
N SER A 100 4.48 -6.09 -19.68
CA SER A 100 5.08 -7.38 -20.03
C SER A 100 4.05 -8.53 -20.03
N LYS A 101 2.99 -8.40 -19.24
CA LYS A 101 1.90 -9.39 -19.17
C LYS A 101 0.96 -9.36 -20.37
N LYS A 102 1.00 -8.30 -21.18
CA LYS A 102 0.13 -8.13 -22.38
C LYS A 102 -1.37 -8.24 -22.08
N ILE A 103 -1.78 -7.85 -20.87
CA ILE A 103 -3.18 -7.96 -20.40
C ILE A 103 -4.05 -6.91 -21.12
N SER A 104 -3.51 -5.73 -21.37
CA SER A 104 -4.19 -4.67 -22.10
C SER A 104 -3.23 -4.04 -23.11
N PRO A 105 -3.62 -3.97 -24.39
CA PRO A 105 -2.84 -3.29 -25.42
C PRO A 105 -2.74 -1.77 -25.15
N ASP A 106 -3.75 -1.18 -24.51
CA ASP A 106 -3.89 0.27 -24.30
C ASP A 106 -3.47 0.70 -22.90
N PHE A 107 -2.75 -0.16 -22.16
CA PHE A 107 -2.30 0.16 -20.78
C PHE A 107 -1.42 1.42 -20.72
N ASN A 108 -0.91 1.89 -21.85
CA ASN A 108 -0.14 3.13 -21.94
C ASN A 108 -0.94 4.38 -21.50
N ASP A 109 -2.25 4.39 -21.71
CA ASP A 109 -3.12 5.52 -21.40
C ASP A 109 -3.59 5.53 -19.93
N CYS A 110 -3.42 4.40 -19.25
CA CYS A 110 -3.74 4.23 -17.83
C CYS A 110 -2.55 4.53 -16.91
N LEU A 111 -1.59 5.35 -17.34
CA LEU A 111 -0.38 5.63 -16.59
C LEU A 111 -0.69 6.28 -15.24
N ILE A 112 -0.07 5.72 -14.21
CA ILE A 112 0.04 6.36 -12.90
C ILE A 112 0.95 7.57 -13.08
N LYS A 113 0.39 8.79 -12.97
CA LYS A 113 1.09 10.04 -13.30
C LYS A 113 1.73 10.71 -12.10
N SER A 114 1.21 10.43 -10.91
CA SER A 114 1.68 11.05 -9.67
C SER A 114 1.41 10.13 -8.48
N THR A 115 2.10 10.42 -7.39
CA THR A 115 1.79 9.85 -6.07
C THR A 115 1.09 10.88 -5.23
N ASP A 116 0.06 10.47 -4.55
CA ASP A 116 -0.69 11.28 -3.61
C ASP A 116 -0.89 10.52 -2.30
N ASN A 117 -1.21 11.23 -1.23
CA ASN A 117 -1.61 10.66 0.04
C ASN A 117 -0.57 9.70 0.65
N ILE A 118 0.70 10.14 0.76
CA ILE A 118 1.77 9.35 1.36
C ILE A 118 1.62 9.39 2.88
N ARG A 119 1.41 8.20 3.47
CA ARG A 119 1.17 8.03 4.90
C ARG A 119 2.14 7.02 5.50
N ILE A 120 2.59 7.27 6.72
CA ILE A 120 3.25 6.28 7.57
C ILE A 120 2.20 5.76 8.53
N LEU A 121 2.02 4.42 8.57
CA LEU A 121 1.06 3.76 9.45
C LEU A 121 1.81 2.92 10.47
N LYS A 122 1.42 3.05 11.75
CA LYS A 122 1.95 2.25 12.87
C LYS A 122 0.84 1.44 13.50
N TYR A 123 1.09 0.16 13.64
CA TYR A 123 0.21 -0.80 14.29
C TYR A 123 0.85 -1.32 15.57
N ASN A 124 0.17 -1.19 16.70
CA ASN A 124 0.57 -1.82 17.96
C ASN A 124 -0.02 -3.24 18.06
N VAL A 125 0.40 -3.99 19.08
CA VAL A 125 -0.16 -5.33 19.35
C VAL A 125 -1.70 -5.26 19.45
N GLY A 126 -2.37 -6.16 18.74
CA GLY A 126 -3.82 -6.23 18.61
C GLY A 126 -4.41 -5.34 17.50
N GLN A 127 -3.62 -4.45 16.90
CA GLN A 127 -4.08 -3.56 15.84
C GLN A 127 -3.86 -4.14 14.44
N CYS A 128 -4.72 -3.75 13.50
CA CYS A 128 -4.66 -4.09 12.09
C CYS A 128 -5.43 -3.06 11.28
N ILE A 129 -5.27 -3.07 9.98
CA ILE A 129 -6.25 -2.45 9.08
C ILE A 129 -7.20 -3.54 8.57
N LYS A 130 -8.51 -3.32 8.73
CA LYS A 130 -9.53 -4.29 8.29
C LYS A 130 -9.68 -4.31 6.78
N ASP A 131 -10.32 -5.36 6.28
CA ASP A 131 -10.60 -5.51 4.86
C ASP A 131 -11.37 -4.32 4.31
N HIS A 132 -10.76 -3.67 3.33
CA HIS A 132 -11.27 -2.49 2.63
C HIS A 132 -10.81 -2.50 1.17
N THR A 133 -11.22 -1.52 0.43
CA THR A 133 -10.74 -1.24 -0.93
C THR A 133 -10.33 0.22 -1.01
N ASP A 134 -9.32 0.51 -1.81
CA ASP A 134 -8.81 1.88 -2.04
C ASP A 134 -9.47 2.56 -3.25
N VAL A 135 -10.73 2.21 -3.51
CA VAL A 135 -11.45 2.72 -4.69
C VAL A 135 -11.68 4.21 -4.59
N ASP A 136 -11.05 4.92 -5.51
CA ASP A 136 -11.25 6.34 -5.75
C ASP A 136 -11.10 6.61 -7.26
N PRO A 137 -11.90 7.48 -7.87
CA PRO A 137 -11.77 7.79 -9.30
C PRO A 137 -10.39 8.28 -9.74
N ALA A 138 -9.61 8.85 -8.83
CA ALA A 138 -8.26 9.34 -9.10
C ALA A 138 -7.16 8.30 -8.83
N ILE A 139 -7.44 7.24 -8.05
CA ILE A 139 -6.45 6.22 -7.66
C ILE A 139 -6.49 5.05 -8.65
N ARG A 140 -5.35 4.69 -9.21
CA ARG A 140 -5.20 3.54 -10.14
C ARG A 140 -4.53 2.33 -9.50
N ALA A 141 -3.67 2.57 -8.53
CA ALA A 141 -2.99 1.51 -7.79
C ALA A 141 -2.61 2.00 -6.40
N SER A 142 -2.53 1.07 -5.47
CA SER A 142 -2.00 1.28 -4.13
C SER A 142 -0.61 0.71 -4.01
N CYS A 143 0.22 1.39 -3.20
CA CYS A 143 1.60 0.99 -2.94
C CYS A 143 1.85 0.91 -1.44
N THR A 144 2.46 -0.17 -0.97
CA THR A 144 2.96 -0.30 0.40
C THR A 144 4.47 -0.46 0.41
N LEU A 145 5.13 0.22 1.35
CA LEU A 145 6.55 0.08 1.68
C LEU A 145 6.63 -0.42 3.12
N ASN A 146 7.22 -1.60 3.35
CA ASN A 146 7.36 -2.15 4.69
C ASN A 146 8.62 -1.62 5.37
N LEU A 147 8.48 -0.91 6.49
CA LEU A 147 9.58 -0.18 7.11
C LEU A 147 10.34 -0.99 8.16
N ASN A 148 9.70 -2.02 8.78
CA ASN A 148 10.35 -2.89 9.77
C ASN A 148 9.79 -4.32 9.71
N GLU A 149 10.48 -5.25 10.38
CA GLU A 149 10.12 -6.68 10.44
C GLU A 149 10.19 -7.25 11.86
N ASN A 150 10.40 -6.39 12.87
CA ASN A 150 10.58 -6.82 14.27
C ASN A 150 9.22 -7.00 14.97
N TYR A 151 8.33 -7.80 14.38
CA TYR A 151 7.00 -8.09 14.90
C TYR A 151 6.52 -9.48 14.44
N GLU A 152 5.49 -10.01 15.10
CA GLU A 152 4.79 -11.23 14.69
C GLU A 152 3.33 -10.89 14.35
N GLY A 153 2.73 -11.61 13.40
CA GLY A 153 1.44 -11.26 12.80
C GLY A 153 1.59 -10.17 11.74
N GLY A 154 0.54 -9.43 11.47
CA GLY A 154 0.55 -8.28 10.56
C GLY A 154 0.68 -8.64 9.07
N GLU A 155 0.50 -9.91 8.70
CA GLU A 155 0.54 -10.33 7.30
C GLU A 155 -0.45 -9.50 6.47
N PHE A 156 0.02 -8.98 5.36
CA PHE A 156 -0.84 -8.29 4.40
C PHE A 156 -1.70 -9.34 3.68
N ARG A 157 -3.00 -9.12 3.62
CA ARG A 157 -3.92 -10.09 3.05
C ARG A 157 -4.80 -9.49 1.96
N PHE A 158 -5.13 -10.34 0.96
CA PHE A 158 -6.06 -10.03 -0.11
C PHE A 158 -7.21 -11.03 -0.12
N PHE A 159 -8.35 -10.60 -0.66
CA PHE A 159 -9.50 -11.45 -0.96
C PHE A 159 -9.97 -12.24 0.27
N ASN A 160 -10.23 -11.54 1.38
CA ASN A 160 -10.62 -12.14 2.67
C ASN A 160 -9.61 -13.19 3.18
N GLY A 161 -8.32 -12.96 2.99
CA GLY A 161 -7.25 -13.83 3.48
C GLY A 161 -6.91 -15.02 2.59
N GLN A 162 -7.46 -15.11 1.36
CA GLN A 162 -7.08 -16.16 0.40
C GLN A 162 -5.63 -16.04 -0.07
N ILE A 163 -5.08 -14.83 -0.06
CA ILE A 163 -3.66 -14.57 -0.34
C ILE A 163 -3.11 -13.79 0.85
N LYS A 164 -1.99 -14.26 1.39
CA LYS A 164 -1.24 -13.58 2.45
C LYS A 164 0.18 -13.30 1.98
N GLU A 165 0.67 -12.11 2.30
CA GLU A 165 2.02 -11.64 2.02
C GLU A 165 2.73 -11.32 3.34
N ILE A 166 3.91 -11.90 3.51
CA ILE A 166 4.81 -11.58 4.61
C ILE A 166 5.89 -10.68 4.06
N PHE A 167 6.08 -9.52 4.68
CA PHE A 167 7.09 -8.55 4.28
C PHE A 167 8.29 -8.57 5.22
N THR A 168 9.46 -8.30 4.65
CA THR A 168 10.66 -7.94 5.40
C THR A 168 10.94 -6.45 5.26
N THR A 169 11.87 -5.94 6.08
CA THR A 169 12.25 -4.51 6.03
C THR A 169 12.72 -4.10 4.65
N GLY A 170 12.10 -3.08 4.10
CA GLY A 170 12.44 -2.53 2.79
C GLY A 170 11.67 -3.12 1.62
N ASP A 171 10.82 -4.12 1.84
CA ASP A 171 9.98 -4.68 0.78
C ASP A 171 8.92 -3.67 0.34
N ALA A 172 8.60 -3.71 -0.95
CA ALA A 172 7.55 -2.90 -1.54
C ALA A 172 6.60 -3.74 -2.37
N MET A 173 5.33 -3.39 -2.37
CA MET A 173 4.32 -4.03 -3.21
C MET A 173 3.37 -2.98 -3.79
N MET A 174 2.97 -3.20 -5.04
CA MET A 174 1.95 -2.41 -5.72
C MET A 174 0.88 -3.33 -6.33
N PHE A 175 -0.36 -2.90 -6.26
CA PHE A 175 -1.53 -3.65 -6.74
C PHE A 175 -2.63 -2.67 -7.19
N PRO A 176 -3.59 -3.12 -8.04
CA PRO A 176 -4.68 -2.26 -8.51
C PRO A 176 -5.58 -1.78 -7.38
N ALA A 177 -6.06 -0.54 -7.46
CA ALA A 177 -7.02 0.05 -6.52
C ALA A 177 -8.48 -0.17 -6.98
N GLU A 178 -8.79 -1.33 -7.52
CA GLU A 178 -10.12 -1.67 -8.05
C GLU A 178 -11.01 -2.33 -6.97
N PRO A 179 -12.36 -2.30 -7.10
CA PRO A 179 -13.28 -2.82 -6.09
C PRO A 179 -13.06 -4.28 -5.68
N ILE A 180 -12.53 -5.11 -6.57
CA ILE A 180 -12.26 -6.52 -6.30
C ILE A 180 -10.99 -6.74 -5.47
N TRP A 181 -10.13 -5.72 -5.33
CA TRP A 181 -8.87 -5.79 -4.57
C TRP A 181 -9.09 -5.50 -3.10
N ILE A 182 -10.01 -6.26 -2.46
CA ILE A 182 -10.23 -6.21 -1.02
C ILE A 182 -8.96 -6.66 -0.33
N HIS A 183 -8.46 -5.82 0.57
CA HIS A 183 -7.22 -6.07 1.31
C HIS A 183 -7.26 -5.51 2.73
N GLY A 184 -6.36 -6.00 3.56
CA GLY A 184 -6.18 -5.60 4.95
C GLY A 184 -4.92 -6.23 5.53
N THR A 185 -4.75 -6.17 6.83
CA THR A 185 -3.67 -6.88 7.54
C THR A 185 -4.24 -7.79 8.62
N GLU A 186 -3.50 -8.84 8.97
CA GLU A 186 -3.76 -9.57 10.21
C GLU A 186 -3.36 -8.71 11.42
N PRO A 187 -3.93 -8.94 12.59
CA PRO A 187 -3.49 -8.25 13.80
C PRO A 187 -2.02 -8.52 14.13
N ILE A 188 -1.34 -7.48 14.63
CA ILE A 188 -0.02 -7.66 15.24
C ILE A 188 -0.19 -8.49 16.51
N THR A 189 0.56 -9.58 16.66
CA THR A 189 0.47 -10.47 17.83
C THR A 189 1.60 -10.23 18.82
N LYS A 190 2.76 -9.72 18.33
CA LYS A 190 3.92 -9.39 19.14
C LYS A 190 4.78 -8.34 18.42
N GLY A 191 5.41 -7.41 19.14
CA GLY A 191 6.30 -6.37 18.62
C GLY A 191 6.46 -5.22 19.60
#